data_ce89caabacb8c07cdb6ffe5d4302768f
#
_entry.id   ce89caabacb8c07cdb6ffe5d4302768f
#
_cell.length_a   1.000
_cell.length_b   1.000
_cell.length_c   1.000
_cell.angle_alpha   90.00
_cell.angle_beta   90.00
_cell.angle_gamma   90.00
#
_symmetry.space_group_name_H-M   'P 1'
#
loop_
_entity.id
_entity.type
_entity.pdbx_description
1 polymer ?
#
loop_
_entity_poly.entity_id
_entity_poly.type
_entity_poly.pdbx_seq_one_letter_code
_entity_poly.pdbx_strand_id
1 'polypeptide(L)'
;MKTRKRNPHIIISDREPGLPYSKGLMASQVMVTGLSPYRSYQVAERIEDHLVDRGVGSITSEQLQTLAVRVLNDVAGERYAKNFVRWQKVASLEIPLVVLIGGATGVGKSTIATQLAARLGIVRVVPTDAIREVMRGLFSRELMPTLYTSSFDADSALREPPPQPADKVIVGFREQTSAVAVGVRSLIERAAMEGTSAIIEGAHLVPGFIDTESFADQVLAVPLVVTVEDEELHRSHFVARTADSATRPLDRYLNGFQKIRKVQKYIKSQALARDWPVVSSYNLDQTIASTIELVVEAAMERTGAGAAPASHADEKVLELRRGTTP
;
A
#
# COMPACT_ATOMS: atom_id res chain seq x y z
N MET A 1 38.30 22.93 14.81
CA MET A 1 37.60 23.04 13.51
C MET A 1 38.01 21.84 12.66
N LYS A 2 37.15 20.79 12.58
CA LYS A 2 37.40 19.65 11.68
C LYS A 2 37.06 20.11 10.26
N THR A 3 38.06 20.20 9.38
CA THR A 3 37.90 20.46 7.96
C THR A 3 36.94 19.42 7.36
N ARG A 4 35.76 19.85 6.89
CA ARG A 4 34.87 19.04 6.07
C ARG A 4 35.68 18.60 4.82
N LYS A 5 36.12 17.34 4.80
CA LYS A 5 36.63 16.75 3.57
C LYS A 5 35.53 16.88 2.51
N ARG A 6 35.84 17.49 1.35
CA ARG A 6 34.98 17.48 0.19
C ARG A 6 34.67 16.01 -0.11
N ASN A 7 33.39 15.63 -0.09
CA ASN A 7 32.98 14.29 -0.50
C ASN A 7 33.47 14.07 -1.93
N PRO A 8 34.26 13.03 -2.21
CA PRO A 8 34.59 12.68 -3.57
C PRO A 8 33.30 12.43 -4.35
N HIS A 9 33.19 12.97 -5.57
CA HIS A 9 32.06 12.70 -6.43
C HIS A 9 32.17 11.24 -6.92
N ILE A 10 31.48 10.34 -6.25
CA ILE A 10 31.37 8.95 -6.68
C ILE A 10 30.33 8.89 -7.82
N ILE A 11 30.74 8.39 -8.97
CA ILE A 11 29.91 8.33 -10.18
C ILE A 11 29.40 6.90 -10.39
N ILE A 12 28.10 6.76 -10.63
CA ILE A 12 27.49 5.51 -11.11
C ILE A 12 27.67 5.49 -12.62
N SER A 13 28.59 4.64 -13.12
CA SER A 13 29.17 4.76 -14.46
C SER A 13 28.36 4.12 -15.58
N ASP A 14 27.47 3.20 -15.26
CA ASP A 14 26.62 2.47 -16.23
C ASP A 14 25.28 3.17 -16.51
N ARG A 15 25.13 4.41 -16.06
CA ARG A 15 23.99 5.29 -16.39
C ARG A 15 24.49 6.49 -17.17
N GLU A 16 24.03 6.67 -18.37
CA GLU A 16 24.38 7.82 -19.22
C GLU A 16 23.39 8.99 -19.04
N PRO A 17 23.88 10.23 -18.79
CA PRO A 17 25.24 10.56 -18.33
C PRO A 17 25.48 10.03 -16.92
N GLY A 18 26.73 9.68 -16.55
CA GLY A 18 27.06 9.15 -15.24
C GLY A 18 26.41 9.94 -14.11
N LEU A 19 25.67 9.25 -13.20
CA LEU A 19 24.95 9.88 -12.12
C LEU A 19 25.78 9.89 -10.83
N PRO A 20 25.87 11.03 -10.13
CA PRO A 20 26.53 11.06 -8.83
C PRO A 20 25.77 10.18 -7.81
N TYR A 21 26.52 9.46 -6.97
CA TYR A 21 25.94 8.74 -5.83
C TYR A 21 25.20 9.71 -4.91
N SER A 22 24.01 9.33 -4.51
CA SER A 22 23.17 10.09 -3.59
C SER A 22 22.73 9.22 -2.41
N LYS A 23 23.14 9.63 -1.18
CA LYS A 23 22.66 8.98 0.04
C LYS A 23 21.13 8.96 0.15
N GLY A 24 20.47 10.05 -0.22
CA GLY A 24 19.02 10.15 -0.18
C GLY A 24 18.35 9.13 -1.10
N LEU A 25 18.84 8.99 -2.34
CA LEU A 25 18.31 7.98 -3.27
C LEU A 25 18.60 6.55 -2.79
N MET A 26 19.80 6.29 -2.28
CA MET A 26 20.13 4.98 -1.71
C MET A 26 19.29 4.67 -0.47
N ALA A 27 19.09 5.63 0.43
CA ALA A 27 18.21 5.45 1.58
C ALA A 27 16.76 5.14 1.15
N SER A 28 16.24 5.81 0.12
CA SER A 28 14.91 5.49 -0.45
C SER A 28 14.85 4.07 -1.00
N GLN A 29 15.89 3.62 -1.73
CA GLN A 29 15.95 2.24 -2.22
C GLN A 29 16.03 1.21 -1.09
N VAL A 30 16.68 1.55 0.02
CA VAL A 30 16.79 0.66 1.19
C VAL A 30 15.49 0.62 2.00
N MET A 31 14.69 1.69 2.02
CA MET A 31 13.41 1.73 2.74
C MET A 31 12.41 0.67 2.29
N VAL A 32 12.50 0.20 1.06
CA VAL A 32 11.67 -0.87 0.51
C VAL A 32 11.86 -2.21 1.25
N THR A 33 12.96 -2.38 1.96
CA THR A 33 13.21 -3.58 2.76
C THR A 33 12.38 -3.64 4.06
N GLY A 34 11.64 -2.57 4.38
CA GLY A 34 10.89 -2.41 5.62
C GLY A 34 11.66 -1.68 6.73
N LEU A 35 12.88 -1.20 6.47
CA LEU A 35 13.62 -0.37 7.42
C LEU A 35 12.96 1.01 7.58
N SER A 36 13.03 1.56 8.79
CA SER A 36 12.63 2.95 9.05
C SER A 36 13.50 3.94 8.25
N PRO A 37 13.00 5.15 7.94
CA PRO A 37 13.79 6.17 7.22
C PRO A 37 15.15 6.45 7.86
N TYR A 38 15.20 6.54 9.19
CA TYR A 38 16.43 6.77 9.92
C TYR A 38 17.45 5.64 9.74
N ARG A 39 17.04 4.38 9.90
CA ARG A 39 17.92 3.22 9.70
C ARG A 39 18.36 3.07 8.25
N SER A 40 17.48 3.38 7.30
CA SER A 40 17.80 3.35 5.86
C SER A 40 18.87 4.38 5.51
N TYR A 41 18.79 5.58 6.12
CA TYR A 41 19.81 6.60 5.93
C TYR A 41 21.17 6.19 6.53
N GLN A 42 21.18 5.54 7.70
CA GLN A 42 22.40 4.98 8.30
C GLN A 42 23.05 3.92 7.40
N VAL A 43 22.26 3.06 6.76
CA VAL A 43 22.77 2.09 5.78
C VAL A 43 23.39 2.81 4.58
N ALA A 44 22.71 3.80 4.03
CA ALA A 44 23.22 4.58 2.89
C ALA A 44 24.50 5.35 3.24
N GLU A 45 24.61 5.89 4.45
CA GLU A 45 25.84 6.53 4.95
C GLU A 45 26.98 5.52 5.06
N ARG A 46 26.72 4.32 5.58
CA ARG A 46 27.71 3.26 5.69
C ARG A 46 28.23 2.78 4.31
N ILE A 47 27.34 2.76 3.30
CA ILE A 47 27.70 2.46 1.91
C ILE A 47 28.65 3.56 1.38
N GLU A 48 28.32 4.84 1.59
CA GLU A 48 29.18 5.98 1.19
C GLU A 48 30.55 5.92 1.84
N ASP A 49 30.61 5.71 3.18
CA ASP A 49 31.85 5.57 3.93
C ASP A 49 32.74 4.47 3.33
N HIS A 50 32.14 3.31 3.01
CA HIS A 50 32.87 2.19 2.41
C HIS A 50 33.46 2.53 1.03
N LEU A 51 32.74 3.30 0.21
CA LEU A 51 33.21 3.75 -1.09
C LEU A 51 34.33 4.78 -0.96
N VAL A 52 34.18 5.73 -0.03
CA VAL A 52 35.16 6.78 0.26
C VAL A 52 36.46 6.20 0.82
N ASP A 53 36.38 5.31 1.81
CA ASP A 53 37.55 4.69 2.46
C ASP A 53 38.38 3.86 1.49
N ARG A 54 37.75 3.31 0.46
CA ARG A 54 38.43 2.55 -0.61
C ARG A 54 38.88 3.42 -1.78
N GLY A 55 38.64 4.72 -1.75
CA GLY A 55 39.01 5.64 -2.83
C GLY A 55 38.24 5.38 -4.14
N VAL A 56 37.03 4.83 -4.08
CA VAL A 56 36.22 4.53 -5.26
C VAL A 56 35.69 5.81 -5.88
N GLY A 57 36.17 6.17 -7.06
CA GLY A 57 35.69 7.33 -7.81
C GLY A 57 34.54 7.01 -8.77
N SER A 58 34.39 5.72 -9.15
CA SER A 58 33.32 5.25 -10.05
C SER A 58 32.93 3.83 -9.67
N ILE A 59 31.60 3.51 -9.76
CA ILE A 59 31.04 2.20 -9.46
C ILE A 59 29.88 1.91 -10.40
N THR A 60 29.68 0.64 -10.80
CA THR A 60 28.50 0.24 -11.56
C THR A 60 27.28 0.04 -10.65
N SER A 61 26.07 0.11 -11.22
CA SER A 61 24.83 -0.18 -10.48
C SER A 61 24.87 -1.57 -9.84
N GLU A 62 25.35 -2.58 -10.54
CA GLU A 62 25.48 -3.96 -10.04
C GLU A 62 26.45 -4.07 -8.86
N GLN A 63 27.61 -3.43 -8.96
CA GLN A 63 28.58 -3.40 -7.86
C GLN A 63 28.04 -2.66 -6.64
N LEU A 64 27.30 -1.54 -6.86
CA LEU A 64 26.64 -0.79 -5.80
C LEU A 64 25.56 -1.61 -5.11
N GLN A 65 24.77 -2.36 -5.88
CA GLN A 65 23.75 -3.29 -5.34
C GLN A 65 24.40 -4.39 -4.50
N THR A 66 25.47 -5.01 -4.99
CA THR A 66 26.23 -6.04 -4.24
C THR A 66 26.77 -5.48 -2.94
N LEU A 67 27.29 -4.25 -2.95
CA LEU A 67 27.76 -3.58 -1.74
C LEU A 67 26.60 -3.30 -0.78
N ALA A 68 25.45 -2.82 -1.30
CA ALA A 68 24.26 -2.54 -0.50
C ALA A 68 23.74 -3.80 0.21
N VAL A 69 23.68 -4.95 -0.48
CA VAL A 69 23.30 -6.24 0.11
C VAL A 69 24.24 -6.62 1.27
N ARG A 70 25.54 -6.47 1.08
CA ARG A 70 26.54 -6.77 2.12
C ARG A 70 26.35 -5.87 3.34
N VAL A 71 26.28 -4.56 3.12
CA VAL A 71 26.10 -3.58 4.21
C VAL A 71 24.77 -3.78 4.93
N LEU A 72 23.68 -4.07 4.19
CA LEU A 72 22.38 -4.41 4.79
C LEU A 72 22.47 -5.64 5.68
N ASN A 73 23.16 -6.69 5.22
CA ASN A 73 23.34 -7.90 6.02
C ASN A 73 24.08 -7.60 7.33
N ASP A 74 25.14 -6.82 7.25
CA ASP A 74 26.02 -6.51 8.40
C ASP A 74 25.34 -5.55 9.42
N VAL A 75 24.57 -4.57 8.94
CA VAL A 75 24.01 -3.49 9.76
C VAL A 75 22.58 -3.78 10.22
N ALA A 76 21.79 -4.42 9.36
CA ALA A 76 20.36 -4.61 9.58
C ALA A 76 19.95 -6.09 9.73
N GLY A 77 20.74 -7.01 9.16
CA GLY A 77 20.53 -8.46 9.19
C GLY A 77 20.04 -9.04 7.87
N GLU A 78 20.14 -10.35 7.77
CA GLU A 78 19.91 -11.14 6.56
C GLU A 78 18.51 -10.94 5.95
N ARG A 79 17.49 -10.79 6.77
CA ARG A 79 16.10 -10.54 6.32
C ARG A 79 16.02 -9.32 5.41
N TYR A 80 16.63 -8.21 5.80
CA TYR A 80 16.59 -6.96 5.03
C TYR A 80 17.41 -7.05 3.74
N ALA A 81 18.55 -7.74 3.79
CA ALA A 81 19.35 -8.01 2.61
C ALA A 81 18.58 -8.88 1.59
N LYS A 82 17.89 -9.94 2.03
CA LYS A 82 17.01 -10.77 1.19
C LYS A 82 15.87 -9.96 0.58
N ASN A 83 15.19 -9.12 1.37
CA ASN A 83 14.11 -8.27 0.88
C ASN A 83 14.61 -7.28 -0.17
N PHE A 84 15.82 -6.73 -0.01
CA PHE A 84 16.41 -5.84 -1.01
C PHE A 84 16.63 -6.55 -2.35
N VAL A 85 17.18 -7.76 -2.33
CA VAL A 85 17.39 -8.57 -3.55
C VAL A 85 16.06 -8.93 -4.21
N ARG A 86 15.05 -9.32 -3.42
CA ARG A 86 13.71 -9.62 -3.94
C ARG A 86 13.07 -8.41 -4.59
N TRP A 87 13.19 -7.25 -3.96
CA TRP A 87 12.65 -6.00 -4.51
C TRP A 87 13.29 -5.60 -5.85
N GLN A 88 14.58 -5.84 -6.02
CA GLN A 88 15.24 -5.58 -7.30
C GLN A 88 14.60 -6.37 -8.45
N LYS A 89 14.15 -7.61 -8.19
CA LYS A 89 13.39 -8.41 -9.16
C LYS A 89 12.02 -7.79 -9.46
N VAL A 90 11.34 -7.22 -8.45
CA VAL A 90 10.10 -6.47 -8.67
C VAL A 90 10.33 -5.25 -9.55
N ALA A 91 11.38 -4.50 -9.26
CA ALA A 91 11.76 -3.30 -10.01
C ALA A 91 12.20 -3.59 -11.46
N SER A 92 12.59 -4.84 -11.76
CA SER A 92 12.95 -5.28 -13.12
C SER A 92 11.77 -5.82 -13.93
N LEU A 93 10.56 -5.87 -13.38
CA LEU A 93 9.37 -6.26 -14.14
C LEU A 93 9.07 -5.22 -15.21
N GLU A 94 8.78 -5.67 -16.43
CA GLU A 94 8.41 -4.81 -17.55
C GLU A 94 6.99 -4.26 -17.47
N ILE A 95 6.18 -4.79 -16.55
CA ILE A 95 4.80 -4.38 -16.33
C ILE A 95 4.67 -3.51 -15.08
N PRO A 96 3.75 -2.52 -15.07
CA PRO A 96 3.56 -1.65 -13.92
C PRO A 96 2.93 -2.39 -12.74
N LEU A 97 3.33 -1.96 -11.52
CA LEU A 97 2.74 -2.40 -10.26
C LEU A 97 1.51 -1.54 -9.93
N VAL A 98 0.36 -2.18 -9.70
CA VAL A 98 -0.86 -1.51 -9.22
C VAL A 98 -1.27 -2.10 -7.87
N VAL A 99 -1.06 -1.34 -6.80
CA VAL A 99 -1.47 -1.75 -5.45
C VAL A 99 -2.87 -1.21 -5.16
N LEU A 100 -3.79 -2.10 -4.75
CA LEU A 100 -5.18 -1.77 -4.43
C LEU A 100 -5.43 -1.93 -2.94
N ILE A 101 -5.59 -0.81 -2.19
CA ILE A 101 -5.74 -0.81 -0.74
C ILE A 101 -7.20 -0.53 -0.36
N GLY A 102 -7.96 -1.61 -0.13
CA GLY A 102 -9.35 -1.55 0.34
C GLY A 102 -9.47 -1.42 1.86
N GLY A 103 -10.68 -1.11 2.33
CA GLY A 103 -11.01 -1.04 3.76
C GLY A 103 -11.95 0.11 4.11
N ALA A 104 -12.60 0.04 5.25
CA ALA A 104 -13.58 1.03 5.69
C ALA A 104 -12.96 2.41 5.98
N THR A 105 -13.79 3.41 6.20
CA THR A 105 -13.36 4.74 6.64
C THR A 105 -12.65 4.65 8.00
N GLY A 106 -11.51 5.35 8.16
CA GLY A 106 -10.79 5.45 9.44
C GLY A 106 -9.78 4.33 9.73
N VAL A 107 -9.56 3.35 8.84
CA VAL A 107 -8.60 2.25 9.09
C VAL A 107 -7.14 2.58 8.72
N GLY A 108 -6.84 3.82 8.33
CA GLY A 108 -5.47 4.25 8.04
C GLY A 108 -4.99 4.07 6.59
N LYS A 109 -5.86 3.67 5.64
CA LYS A 109 -5.49 3.41 4.22
C LYS A 109 -4.66 4.49 3.56
N SER A 110 -5.08 5.76 3.66
CA SER A 110 -4.39 6.87 3.00
C SER A 110 -2.98 7.09 3.55
N THR A 111 -2.80 6.92 4.87
CA THR A 111 -1.48 6.98 5.50
C THR A 111 -0.59 5.83 5.02
N ILE A 112 -1.13 4.61 4.99
CA ILE A 112 -0.43 3.42 4.49
C ILE A 112 -0.06 3.62 3.01
N ALA A 113 -1.00 4.07 2.17
CA ALA A 113 -0.78 4.31 0.75
C ALA A 113 0.34 5.33 0.50
N THR A 114 0.33 6.46 1.21
CA THR A 114 1.35 7.50 1.08
C THR A 114 2.73 7.00 1.52
N GLN A 115 2.81 6.29 2.64
CA GLN A 115 4.07 5.74 3.14
C GLN A 115 4.60 4.61 2.25
N LEU A 116 3.71 3.79 1.72
CA LEU A 116 4.05 2.73 0.77
C LEU A 116 4.57 3.34 -0.55
N ALA A 117 3.87 4.34 -1.08
CA ALA A 117 4.25 5.05 -2.30
C ALA A 117 5.67 5.63 -2.21
N ALA A 118 5.99 6.31 -1.10
CA ALA A 118 7.32 6.86 -0.86
C ALA A 118 8.42 5.78 -0.82
N ARG A 119 8.11 4.59 -0.25
CA ARG A 119 9.06 3.47 -0.14
C ARG A 119 9.24 2.72 -1.46
N LEU A 120 8.18 2.59 -2.24
CA LEU A 120 8.20 1.89 -3.53
C LEU A 120 8.61 2.80 -4.70
N GLY A 121 8.78 4.11 -4.47
CA GLY A 121 9.06 5.08 -5.53
C GLY A 121 7.87 5.32 -6.47
N ILE A 122 6.64 5.04 -6.00
CA ILE A 122 5.41 5.25 -6.77
C ILE A 122 4.92 6.67 -6.56
N VAL A 123 4.76 7.44 -7.64
CA VAL A 123 4.33 8.85 -7.56
C VAL A 123 2.81 9.02 -7.66
N ARG A 124 2.09 7.99 -8.14
CA ARG A 124 0.64 8.04 -8.34
C ARG A 124 -0.09 7.38 -7.19
N VAL A 125 -0.73 8.17 -6.34
CA VAL A 125 -1.64 7.70 -5.30
C VAL A 125 -3.01 8.30 -5.56
N VAL A 126 -4.01 7.46 -5.80
CA VAL A 126 -5.37 7.91 -6.14
C VAL A 126 -6.37 7.38 -5.12
N PRO A 127 -7.00 8.26 -4.33
CA PRO A 127 -8.09 7.85 -3.45
C PRO A 127 -9.38 7.63 -4.25
N THR A 128 -10.12 6.57 -3.96
CA THR A 128 -11.41 6.30 -4.63
C THR A 128 -12.47 7.38 -4.34
N ASP A 129 -12.31 8.14 -3.25
CA ASP A 129 -13.14 9.30 -2.98
C ASP A 129 -12.95 10.41 -4.04
N ALA A 130 -11.73 10.59 -4.59
CA ALA A 130 -11.52 11.53 -5.70
C ALA A 130 -12.21 11.05 -6.98
N ILE A 131 -12.20 9.73 -7.25
CA ILE A 131 -12.96 9.16 -8.37
C ILE A 131 -14.45 9.44 -8.20
N ARG A 132 -14.99 9.19 -7.01
CA ARG A 132 -16.39 9.50 -6.67
C ARG A 132 -16.72 10.98 -6.88
N GLU A 133 -15.86 11.91 -6.49
CA GLU A 133 -16.06 13.34 -6.70
C GLU A 133 -16.09 13.72 -8.20
N VAL A 134 -15.21 13.16 -9.01
CA VAL A 134 -15.23 13.35 -10.47
C VAL A 134 -16.56 12.84 -11.04
N MET A 135 -17.01 11.66 -10.63
CA MET A 135 -18.28 11.08 -11.08
C MET A 135 -19.50 11.94 -10.66
N ARG A 136 -19.47 12.56 -9.48
CA ARG A 136 -20.49 13.54 -9.06
C ARG A 136 -20.55 14.76 -9.97
N GLY A 137 -19.44 15.15 -10.57
CA GLY A 137 -19.42 16.24 -11.56
C GLY A 137 -20.06 15.85 -12.91
N LEU A 138 -20.13 14.54 -13.21
CA LEU A 138 -20.65 14.01 -14.46
C LEU A 138 -22.11 13.52 -14.36
N PHE A 139 -22.50 12.95 -13.22
CA PHE A 139 -23.82 12.38 -12.99
C PHE A 139 -24.63 13.21 -11.99
N SER A 140 -25.87 13.55 -12.35
CA SER A 140 -26.74 14.30 -11.45
C SER A 140 -27.16 13.46 -10.23
N ARG A 141 -27.62 14.16 -9.18
CA ARG A 141 -28.10 13.51 -7.95
C ARG A 141 -29.31 12.62 -8.20
N GLU A 142 -30.15 13.00 -9.15
CA GLU A 142 -31.34 12.24 -9.54
C GLU A 142 -30.95 10.94 -10.23
N LEU A 143 -29.84 10.95 -10.99
CA LEU A 143 -29.37 9.75 -11.69
C LEU A 143 -28.63 8.78 -10.76
N MET A 144 -27.70 9.29 -9.95
CA MET A 144 -26.85 8.49 -9.08
C MET A 144 -26.77 9.07 -7.65
N PRO A 145 -27.86 8.99 -6.86
CA PRO A 145 -27.97 9.65 -5.57
C PRO A 145 -26.93 9.18 -4.55
N THR A 146 -26.52 7.90 -4.59
CA THR A 146 -25.57 7.32 -3.65
C THR A 146 -24.17 7.93 -3.78
N LEU A 147 -23.75 8.46 -4.95
CA LEU A 147 -22.49 9.17 -5.13
C LEU A 147 -22.38 10.44 -4.27
N TYR A 148 -23.52 11.03 -3.88
CA TYR A 148 -23.60 12.30 -3.14
C TYR A 148 -23.55 12.15 -1.62
N THR A 149 -23.32 10.94 -1.13
CA THR A 149 -23.20 10.62 0.30
C THR A 149 -21.83 10.06 0.63
N SER A 150 -21.52 9.91 1.92
CA SER A 150 -20.34 9.12 2.33
C SER A 150 -20.58 7.64 2.08
N SER A 151 -19.52 6.87 1.92
CA SER A 151 -19.60 5.41 1.71
C SER A 151 -20.39 4.68 2.82
N PHE A 152 -20.30 5.14 4.08
CA PHE A 152 -21.03 4.54 5.19
C PHE A 152 -22.46 5.08 5.36
N ASP A 153 -22.84 6.16 4.66
CA ASP A 153 -24.17 6.78 4.68
C ASP A 153 -24.92 6.60 3.36
N ALA A 154 -24.42 5.79 2.45
CA ALA A 154 -25.01 5.60 1.13
C ALA A 154 -26.45 5.05 1.19
N ASP A 155 -26.80 4.37 2.31
CA ASP A 155 -28.16 3.91 2.58
C ASP A 155 -29.19 5.04 2.65
N SER A 156 -28.80 6.26 3.03
CA SER A 156 -29.67 7.42 3.11
C SER A 156 -30.11 7.95 1.75
N ALA A 157 -29.42 7.56 0.68
CA ALA A 157 -29.68 7.99 -0.69
C ALA A 157 -30.28 6.88 -1.57
N LEU A 158 -30.62 5.72 -1.00
CA LEU A 158 -31.35 4.68 -1.73
C LEU A 158 -32.72 5.19 -2.13
N ARG A 159 -33.12 4.94 -3.37
CA ARG A 159 -34.44 5.35 -3.89
C ARG A 159 -35.60 4.60 -3.26
N GLU A 160 -35.34 3.33 -3.00
CA GLU A 160 -36.32 2.43 -2.38
C GLU A 160 -35.64 1.63 -1.27
N PRO A 161 -36.34 1.33 -0.17
CA PRO A 161 -35.80 0.47 0.85
C PRO A 161 -35.59 -0.94 0.27
N PRO A 162 -34.45 -1.59 0.54
CA PRO A 162 -34.21 -2.93 0.04
C PRO A 162 -35.18 -3.95 0.68
N PRO A 163 -35.53 -5.02 -0.04
CA PRO A 163 -36.35 -6.09 0.50
C PRO A 163 -35.65 -6.78 1.69
N GLN A 164 -36.44 -7.18 2.67
CA GLN A 164 -35.94 -7.97 3.82
C GLN A 164 -35.49 -9.36 3.34
N PRO A 165 -34.40 -9.91 3.91
CA PRO A 165 -33.62 -9.45 5.08
C PRO A 165 -32.37 -8.60 4.75
N ALA A 166 -32.31 -7.95 3.61
CA ALA A 166 -31.10 -7.20 3.19
C ALA A 166 -30.79 -6.01 4.12
N ASP A 167 -29.52 -5.88 4.51
CA ASP A 167 -29.06 -4.71 5.30
C ASP A 167 -28.92 -3.49 4.38
N LYS A 168 -29.74 -2.45 4.64
CA LYS A 168 -29.79 -1.23 3.83
C LYS A 168 -28.42 -0.52 3.73
N VAL A 169 -27.60 -0.54 4.80
CA VAL A 169 -26.28 0.09 4.80
C VAL A 169 -25.38 -0.60 3.78
N ILE A 170 -25.43 -1.92 3.74
CA ILE A 170 -24.63 -2.70 2.77
C ILE A 170 -25.16 -2.54 1.36
N VAL A 171 -26.49 -2.48 1.17
CA VAL A 171 -27.08 -2.26 -0.18
C VAL A 171 -26.65 -0.91 -0.75
N GLY A 172 -26.81 0.18 0.02
CA GLY A 172 -26.39 1.52 -0.43
C GLY A 172 -24.87 1.59 -0.69
N PHE A 173 -24.06 1.00 0.19
CA PHE A 173 -22.62 0.93 0.01
C PHE A 173 -22.25 0.16 -1.27
N ARG A 174 -22.90 -0.96 -1.56
CA ARG A 174 -22.65 -1.74 -2.79
C ARG A 174 -23.02 -0.97 -4.05
N GLU A 175 -24.17 -0.28 -4.05
CA GLU A 175 -24.59 0.55 -5.18
C GLU A 175 -23.55 1.63 -5.49
N GLN A 176 -23.09 2.37 -4.48
CA GLN A 176 -22.04 3.36 -4.64
C GLN A 176 -20.73 2.72 -5.11
N THR A 177 -20.34 1.57 -4.54
CA THR A 177 -19.13 0.83 -4.91
C THR A 177 -19.16 0.40 -6.36
N SER A 178 -20.29 -0.14 -6.85
CA SER A 178 -20.43 -0.55 -8.26
C SER A 178 -20.17 0.61 -9.21
N ALA A 179 -20.69 1.79 -8.88
CA ALA A 179 -20.46 2.97 -9.69
C ALA A 179 -18.98 3.39 -9.71
N VAL A 180 -18.36 3.52 -8.52
CA VAL A 180 -16.96 3.97 -8.40
C VAL A 180 -15.98 2.94 -8.98
N ALA A 181 -16.31 1.64 -8.94
CA ALA A 181 -15.49 0.57 -9.50
C ALA A 181 -15.21 0.75 -11.01
N VAL A 182 -16.14 1.37 -11.76
CA VAL A 182 -15.93 1.70 -13.18
C VAL A 182 -14.72 2.63 -13.34
N GLY A 183 -14.65 3.69 -12.51
CA GLY A 183 -13.51 4.61 -12.54
C GLY A 183 -12.19 3.98 -12.05
N VAL A 184 -12.26 3.07 -11.07
CA VAL A 184 -11.09 2.30 -10.64
C VAL A 184 -10.55 1.47 -11.79
N ARG A 185 -11.42 0.76 -12.51
CA ARG A 185 -11.05 -0.04 -13.68
C ARG A 185 -10.32 0.80 -14.73
N SER A 186 -10.87 1.96 -15.08
CA SER A 186 -10.24 2.87 -16.05
C SER A 186 -8.86 3.37 -15.61
N LEU A 187 -8.62 3.51 -14.30
CA LEU A 187 -7.29 3.85 -13.78
C LEU A 187 -6.30 2.69 -13.89
N ILE A 188 -6.73 1.44 -13.71
CA ILE A 188 -5.90 0.27 -13.90
C ILE A 188 -5.54 0.13 -15.40
N GLU A 189 -6.52 0.27 -16.28
CA GLU A 189 -6.32 0.28 -17.74
C GLU A 189 -5.31 1.36 -18.17
N ARG A 190 -5.45 2.55 -17.61
CA ARG A 190 -4.51 3.65 -17.87
C ARG A 190 -3.10 3.34 -17.37
N ALA A 191 -2.96 2.76 -16.17
CA ALA A 191 -1.66 2.35 -15.64
C ALA A 191 -0.97 1.33 -16.56
N ALA A 192 -1.73 0.37 -17.11
CA ALA A 192 -1.27 -0.60 -18.08
C ALA A 192 -0.78 0.08 -19.38
N MET A 193 -1.61 0.95 -19.97
CA MET A 193 -1.28 1.65 -21.22
C MET A 193 -0.05 2.56 -21.11
N GLU A 194 0.12 3.21 -19.98
CA GLU A 194 1.22 4.16 -19.76
C GLU A 194 2.47 3.48 -19.17
N GLY A 195 2.41 2.18 -18.81
CA GLY A 195 3.49 1.47 -18.15
C GLY A 195 3.87 2.09 -16.79
N THR A 196 2.92 2.73 -16.09
CA THR A 196 3.21 3.52 -14.89
C THR A 196 2.54 2.92 -13.65
N SER A 197 3.36 2.61 -12.64
CA SER A 197 2.87 2.08 -11.36
C SER A 197 1.99 3.08 -10.61
N ALA A 198 0.99 2.56 -9.89
CA ALA A 198 0.04 3.35 -9.12
C ALA A 198 -0.39 2.64 -7.83
N ILE A 199 -0.79 3.44 -6.84
CA ILE A 199 -1.53 2.96 -5.67
C ILE A 199 -2.93 3.56 -5.73
N ILE A 200 -3.95 2.73 -5.68
CA ILE A 200 -5.34 3.16 -5.56
C ILE A 200 -5.81 2.76 -4.17
N GLU A 201 -6.40 3.70 -3.41
CA GLU A 201 -6.86 3.40 -2.05
C GLU A 201 -8.29 3.87 -1.81
N GLY A 202 -9.06 3.14 -1.03
CA GLY A 202 -10.38 3.62 -0.64
C GLY A 202 -11.37 2.54 -0.21
N ALA A 203 -12.52 3.00 0.29
CA ALA A 203 -13.58 2.11 0.74
C ALA A 203 -14.24 1.34 -0.42
N HIS A 204 -14.17 1.87 -1.64
CA HIS A 204 -14.80 1.29 -2.83
C HIS A 204 -13.97 0.17 -3.47
N LEU A 205 -12.75 -0.09 -2.96
CA LEU A 205 -11.95 -1.25 -3.36
C LEU A 205 -12.44 -2.49 -2.59
N VAL A 206 -13.49 -3.07 -3.11
CA VAL A 206 -14.16 -4.23 -2.52
C VAL A 206 -13.97 -5.44 -3.40
N PRO A 207 -13.47 -6.57 -2.86
CA PRO A 207 -13.33 -7.81 -3.61
C PRO A 207 -14.64 -8.24 -4.26
N GLY A 208 -14.57 -8.60 -5.56
CA GLY A 208 -15.73 -8.96 -6.38
C GLY A 208 -16.38 -7.78 -7.13
N PHE A 209 -15.95 -6.53 -6.88
CA PHE A 209 -16.31 -5.37 -7.70
C PHE A 209 -15.19 -4.96 -8.65
N ILE A 210 -13.96 -5.36 -8.34
CA ILE A 210 -12.77 -5.13 -9.16
C ILE A 210 -12.27 -6.50 -9.62
N ASP A 211 -12.29 -6.71 -10.92
CA ASP A 211 -11.69 -7.88 -11.55
C ASP A 211 -10.22 -7.58 -11.84
N THR A 212 -9.33 -8.09 -11.00
CA THR A 212 -7.89 -7.93 -11.15
C THR A 212 -7.28 -8.95 -12.11
N GLU A 213 -7.97 -10.08 -12.35
CA GLU A 213 -7.48 -11.15 -13.22
C GLU A 213 -7.51 -10.73 -14.69
N SER A 214 -8.51 -9.94 -15.08
CA SER A 214 -8.62 -9.42 -16.46
C SER A 214 -7.43 -8.55 -16.89
N PHE A 215 -6.63 -8.06 -15.94
CA PHE A 215 -5.44 -7.25 -16.19
C PHE A 215 -4.12 -7.98 -15.92
N ALA A 216 -4.17 -9.27 -15.58
CA ALA A 216 -3.02 -10.04 -15.12
C ALA A 216 -1.83 -10.00 -16.09
N ASP A 217 -2.04 -9.94 -17.39
CA ASP A 217 -0.95 -9.86 -18.38
C ASP A 217 -0.37 -8.46 -18.57
N GLN A 218 -1.06 -7.42 -18.12
CA GLN A 218 -0.72 -6.01 -18.39
C GLN A 218 -0.18 -5.29 -17.17
N VAL A 219 -0.60 -5.68 -15.96
CA VAL A 219 -0.16 -5.10 -14.70
C VAL A 219 0.09 -6.19 -13.66
N LEU A 220 0.99 -5.91 -12.72
CA LEU A 220 1.06 -6.67 -11.47
C LEU A 220 0.07 -6.03 -10.49
N ALA A 221 -1.15 -6.57 -10.42
CA ALA A 221 -2.16 -6.11 -9.46
C ALA A 221 -1.94 -6.79 -8.11
N VAL A 222 -1.78 -5.98 -7.05
CA VAL A 222 -1.64 -6.46 -5.68
C VAL A 222 -2.78 -5.89 -4.83
N PRO A 223 -3.91 -6.62 -4.73
CA PRO A 223 -5.03 -6.21 -3.91
C PRO A 223 -4.83 -6.61 -2.45
N LEU A 224 -5.29 -5.75 -1.52
CA LEU A 224 -5.35 -6.05 -0.10
C LEU A 224 -6.45 -5.24 0.60
N VAL A 225 -6.87 -5.72 1.76
CA VAL A 225 -7.85 -5.03 2.62
C VAL A 225 -7.22 -4.72 3.97
N VAL A 226 -7.32 -3.46 4.38
CA VAL A 226 -6.87 -3.00 5.70
C VAL A 226 -8.05 -2.96 6.66
N THR A 227 -7.86 -3.51 7.88
CA THR A 227 -8.86 -3.54 8.93
C THR A 227 -8.31 -3.05 10.28
N VAL A 228 -9.19 -2.55 11.14
CA VAL A 228 -8.94 -2.31 12.56
C VAL A 228 -9.96 -3.09 13.36
N GLU A 229 -9.54 -4.14 14.05
CA GLU A 229 -10.48 -5.00 14.81
C GLU A 229 -10.96 -4.31 16.09
N ASP A 230 -10.06 -3.67 16.82
CA ASP A 230 -10.36 -2.94 18.04
C ASP A 230 -11.19 -1.68 17.75
N GLU A 231 -12.35 -1.56 18.39
CA GLU A 231 -13.27 -0.45 18.17
C GLU A 231 -12.77 0.87 18.78
N GLU A 232 -12.08 0.82 19.90
CA GLU A 232 -11.55 2.02 20.57
C GLU A 232 -10.38 2.58 19.75
N LEU A 233 -9.49 1.71 19.29
CA LEU A 233 -8.43 2.10 18.35
C LEU A 233 -9.02 2.70 17.07
N HIS A 234 -10.07 2.09 16.52
CA HIS A 234 -10.71 2.61 15.30
C HIS A 234 -11.34 4.00 15.55
N ARG A 235 -11.96 4.22 16.72
CA ARG A 235 -12.49 5.54 17.12
C ARG A 235 -11.37 6.58 17.28
N SER A 236 -10.23 6.19 17.89
CA SER A 236 -9.10 7.09 18.11
C SER A 236 -8.51 7.61 16.80
N HIS A 237 -8.57 6.83 15.71
CA HIS A 237 -8.14 7.29 14.39
C HIS A 237 -8.97 8.46 13.87
N PHE A 238 -10.26 8.55 14.21
CA PHE A 238 -11.07 9.72 13.84
C PHE A 238 -10.70 10.96 14.63
N VAL A 239 -10.39 10.81 15.92
CA VAL A 239 -9.92 11.92 16.77
C VAL A 239 -8.62 12.49 16.23
N ALA A 240 -7.63 11.64 15.93
CA ALA A 240 -6.36 12.06 15.35
C ALA A 240 -6.55 12.79 14.01
N ARG A 241 -7.42 12.27 13.14
CA ARG A 241 -7.68 12.86 11.82
C ARG A 241 -8.37 14.24 11.89
N THR A 242 -9.19 14.51 12.89
CA THR A 242 -9.89 15.79 13.03
C THR A 242 -9.00 16.86 13.63
N ALA A 243 -7.94 16.53 14.35
CA ALA A 243 -6.93 17.46 14.79
C ALA A 243 -6.20 18.11 13.61
N ASP A 244 -6.07 17.42 12.48
CA ASP A 244 -5.38 17.88 11.28
C ASP A 244 -6.32 18.58 10.27
N SER A 245 -7.65 18.59 10.47
CA SER A 245 -8.61 19.09 9.47
C SER A 245 -9.87 19.68 10.09
N ALA A 246 -10.00 21.01 10.03
CA ALA A 246 -11.18 21.75 10.51
C ALA A 246 -12.48 21.48 9.69
N THR A 247 -12.37 20.82 8.53
CA THR A 247 -13.51 20.65 7.59
C THR A 247 -14.27 19.33 7.76
N ARG A 248 -13.83 18.44 8.66
CA ARG A 248 -14.46 17.12 8.85
C ARG A 248 -14.94 16.95 10.29
N PRO A 249 -16.23 17.20 10.59
CA PRO A 249 -16.76 17.13 11.95
C PRO A 249 -16.60 15.71 12.52
N LEU A 250 -15.97 15.59 13.68
CA LEU A 250 -15.80 14.34 14.42
C LEU A 250 -17.15 13.63 14.68
N ASP A 251 -18.15 14.41 15.05
CA ASP A 251 -19.49 13.92 15.37
C ASP A 251 -20.11 13.09 14.24
N ARG A 252 -19.86 13.46 12.99
CA ARG A 252 -20.36 12.69 11.85
C ARG A 252 -19.83 11.26 11.83
N TYR A 253 -18.55 11.08 12.13
CA TYR A 253 -17.93 9.75 12.16
C TYR A 253 -18.35 8.96 13.39
N LEU A 254 -18.46 9.62 14.55
CA LEU A 254 -18.91 8.97 15.78
C LEU A 254 -20.37 8.53 15.68
N ASN A 255 -21.25 9.37 15.13
CA ASN A 255 -22.65 9.04 14.90
C ASN A 255 -22.82 7.92 13.85
N GLY A 256 -21.96 7.91 12.80
CA GLY A 256 -21.95 6.90 11.75
C GLY A 256 -21.13 5.63 12.09
N PHE A 257 -20.53 5.55 13.30
CA PHE A 257 -19.54 4.53 13.60
C PHE A 257 -20.04 3.10 13.41
N GLN A 258 -21.25 2.79 13.85
CA GLN A 258 -21.83 1.46 13.67
C GLN A 258 -22.03 1.09 12.19
N LYS A 259 -22.37 2.06 11.35
CA LYS A 259 -22.42 1.84 9.88
C LYS A 259 -21.03 1.59 9.31
N ILE A 260 -20.01 2.35 9.76
CA ILE A 260 -18.62 2.14 9.35
C ILE A 260 -18.17 0.72 9.73
N ARG A 261 -18.47 0.25 10.94
CA ARG A 261 -18.15 -1.12 11.38
C ARG A 261 -18.86 -2.19 10.54
N LYS A 262 -20.13 -1.97 10.17
CA LYS A 262 -20.85 -2.86 9.24
C LYS A 262 -20.15 -2.93 7.87
N VAL A 263 -19.78 -1.78 7.31
CA VAL A 263 -19.04 -1.71 6.05
C VAL A 263 -17.69 -2.42 6.15
N GLN A 264 -16.93 -2.24 7.26
CA GLN A 264 -15.68 -2.97 7.48
C GLN A 264 -15.90 -4.49 7.51
N LYS A 265 -16.89 -4.95 8.28
CA LYS A 265 -17.23 -6.38 8.36
C LYS A 265 -17.58 -6.95 6.98
N TYR A 266 -18.34 -6.20 6.19
CA TYR A 266 -18.69 -6.60 4.84
C TYR A 266 -17.47 -6.69 3.94
N ILE A 267 -16.61 -5.64 3.87
CA ILE A 267 -15.39 -5.65 3.05
C ILE A 267 -14.48 -6.81 3.45
N LYS A 268 -14.27 -7.02 4.77
CA LYS A 268 -13.46 -8.13 5.28
C LYS A 268 -14.04 -9.49 4.87
N SER A 269 -15.36 -9.69 4.97
CA SER A 269 -16.00 -10.95 4.54
C SER A 269 -15.83 -11.21 3.04
N GLN A 270 -15.89 -10.15 2.21
CA GLN A 270 -15.66 -10.29 0.79
C GLN A 270 -14.19 -10.59 0.46
N ALA A 271 -13.25 -10.05 1.25
CA ALA A 271 -11.83 -10.34 1.12
C ALA A 271 -11.53 -11.80 1.43
N LEU A 272 -12.02 -12.29 2.56
CA LEU A 272 -11.84 -13.70 2.97
C LEU A 272 -12.48 -14.69 1.99
N ALA A 273 -13.62 -14.33 1.37
CA ALA A 273 -14.30 -15.18 0.40
C ALA A 273 -13.62 -15.23 -0.98
N ARG A 274 -12.65 -14.36 -1.24
CA ARG A 274 -11.96 -14.24 -2.54
C ARG A 274 -10.44 -14.20 -2.39
N ASP A 275 -9.94 -14.69 -1.27
CA ASP A 275 -8.52 -14.81 -0.97
C ASP A 275 -7.71 -13.51 -1.11
N TRP A 276 -8.37 -12.34 -0.95
CA TRP A 276 -7.64 -11.09 -0.82
C TRP A 276 -6.99 -10.98 0.55
N PRO A 277 -5.70 -10.66 0.64
CA PRO A 277 -5.01 -10.49 1.91
C PRO A 277 -5.69 -9.45 2.81
N VAL A 278 -5.86 -9.78 4.09
CA VAL A 278 -6.38 -8.86 5.11
C VAL A 278 -5.26 -8.49 6.06
N VAL A 279 -4.91 -7.21 6.08
CA VAL A 279 -3.82 -6.65 6.90
C VAL A 279 -4.43 -5.85 8.06
N SER A 280 -3.99 -6.16 9.27
CA SER A 280 -4.43 -5.43 10.46
C SER A 280 -3.62 -4.16 10.68
N SER A 281 -4.29 -3.03 10.93
CA SER A 281 -3.67 -1.71 11.15
C SER A 281 -3.57 -1.37 12.64
N TYR A 282 -2.79 -2.14 13.40
CA TYR A 282 -2.45 -1.83 14.79
C TYR A 282 -1.21 -0.96 14.91
N ASN A 283 -0.21 -1.23 14.08
CA ASN A 283 1.05 -0.54 14.06
C ASN A 283 1.41 -0.19 12.62
N LEU A 284 1.62 1.09 12.35
CA LEU A 284 1.84 1.58 10.98
C LEU A 284 3.06 0.92 10.33
N ASP A 285 4.18 0.81 11.04
CA ASP A 285 5.41 0.25 10.48
C ASP A 285 5.26 -1.24 10.16
N GLN A 286 4.59 -2.01 11.01
CA GLN A 286 4.29 -3.41 10.76
C GLN A 286 3.33 -3.58 9.58
N THR A 287 2.29 -2.75 9.52
CA THR A 287 1.31 -2.77 8.42
C THR A 287 1.99 -2.49 7.08
N ILE A 288 2.90 -1.50 7.04
CA ILE A 288 3.66 -1.17 5.83
C ILE A 288 4.61 -2.33 5.46
N ALA A 289 5.32 -2.90 6.44
CA ALA A 289 6.23 -4.02 6.19
C ALA A 289 5.48 -5.24 5.62
N SER A 290 4.34 -5.61 6.21
CA SER A 290 3.50 -6.69 5.70
C SER A 290 2.95 -6.39 4.29
N THR A 291 2.57 -5.15 4.01
CA THR A 291 2.12 -4.76 2.67
C THR A 291 3.24 -4.86 1.64
N ILE A 292 4.46 -4.47 2.00
CA ILE A 292 5.64 -4.63 1.12
C ILE A 292 5.92 -6.12 0.87
N GLU A 293 5.84 -6.96 1.90
CA GLU A 293 6.01 -8.41 1.76
C GLU A 293 4.99 -8.98 0.75
N LEU A 294 3.72 -8.63 0.86
CA LEU A 294 2.69 -9.04 -0.10
C LEU A 294 3.01 -8.63 -1.55
N VAL A 295 3.49 -7.39 -1.75
CA VAL A 295 3.91 -6.90 -3.08
C VAL A 295 5.07 -7.74 -3.62
N VAL A 296 6.07 -8.02 -2.78
CA VAL A 296 7.23 -8.80 -3.17
C VAL A 296 6.84 -10.25 -3.47
N GLU A 297 5.98 -10.85 -2.67
CA GLU A 297 5.50 -12.22 -2.89
C GLU A 297 4.74 -12.34 -4.22
N ALA A 298 3.78 -11.47 -4.47
CA ALA A 298 3.04 -11.45 -5.72
C ALA A 298 3.96 -11.29 -6.95
N ALA A 299 5.00 -10.46 -6.85
CA ALA A 299 5.97 -10.30 -7.92
C ALA A 299 6.86 -11.53 -8.12
N MET A 300 7.24 -12.21 -7.03
CA MET A 300 8.04 -13.44 -7.09
C MET A 300 7.24 -14.61 -7.69
N GLU A 301 5.97 -14.75 -7.36
CA GLU A 301 5.07 -15.72 -7.96
C GLU A 301 4.98 -15.53 -9.48
N ARG A 302 4.80 -14.28 -9.90
CA ARG A 302 4.72 -13.93 -11.32
C ARG A 302 6.00 -14.25 -12.10
N THR A 303 7.17 -14.06 -11.50
CA THR A 303 8.46 -14.33 -12.14
C THR A 303 8.83 -15.82 -12.16
N GLY A 304 8.01 -16.70 -11.61
CA GLY A 304 8.32 -18.13 -11.46
C GLY A 304 9.49 -18.39 -10.49
N ALA A 305 9.98 -17.38 -9.78
CA ALA A 305 11.08 -17.48 -8.84
C ALA A 305 10.60 -17.81 -7.40
N GLY A 306 9.31 -18.07 -7.22
CA GLY A 306 8.66 -18.31 -5.93
C GLY A 306 8.75 -19.75 -5.39
N ALA A 307 9.45 -20.66 -6.06
CA ALA A 307 9.59 -22.03 -5.60
C ALA A 307 10.81 -22.22 -4.66
N ALA A 308 10.77 -21.63 -3.47
CA ALA A 308 11.56 -22.11 -2.34
C ALA A 308 10.61 -22.29 -1.14
N PRO A 309 10.71 -23.39 -0.35
CA PRO A 309 9.68 -23.78 0.61
C PRO A 309 9.51 -22.73 1.71
N ALA A 310 8.27 -22.46 2.05
CA ALA A 310 7.86 -21.73 3.24
C ALA A 310 8.47 -22.41 4.48
N SER A 311 9.45 -21.79 5.12
CA SER A 311 9.98 -22.24 6.39
C SER A 311 9.51 -21.31 7.50
N HIS A 312 8.65 -21.84 8.38
CA HIS A 312 8.46 -21.42 9.77
C HIS A 312 7.81 -20.08 10.14
N ALA A 313 7.09 -19.37 9.22
CA ALA A 313 6.25 -18.27 9.64
C ALA A 313 4.78 -18.68 9.93
N ASP A 314 4.32 -19.79 9.36
CA ASP A 314 2.91 -20.23 9.47
C ASP A 314 2.56 -20.88 10.82
N GLU A 315 3.51 -21.41 11.57
CA GLU A 315 3.21 -22.03 12.87
C GLU A 315 2.82 -21.00 13.95
N LYS A 316 3.35 -19.80 13.93
CA LYS A 316 3.02 -18.78 14.96
C LYS A 316 1.67 -18.10 14.77
N VAL A 317 1.16 -18.05 13.56
CA VAL A 317 -0.19 -17.49 13.28
C VAL A 317 -1.28 -18.51 13.58
N LEU A 318 -0.98 -19.81 13.47
CA LEU A 318 -1.90 -20.89 13.81
C LEU A 318 -1.97 -21.18 15.31
N GLU A 319 -0.91 -20.97 16.07
CA GLU A 319 -0.93 -21.16 17.54
C GLU A 319 -1.75 -20.10 18.27
N LEU A 320 -1.85 -18.87 17.74
CA LEU A 320 -2.73 -17.84 18.29
C LEU A 320 -4.25 -18.15 18.10
N ARG A 321 -4.58 -19.14 17.27
CA ARG A 321 -5.98 -19.60 17.07
C ARG A 321 -6.42 -20.73 18.02
N ARG A 322 -5.51 -21.33 18.79
CA ARG A 322 -5.82 -22.51 19.65
C ARG A 322 -5.83 -22.24 21.16
N GLY A 323 -5.62 -21.03 21.59
CA GLY A 323 -5.49 -20.70 23.02
C GLY A 323 -6.65 -19.90 23.59
N THR A 324 -7.91 -20.36 23.48
CA THR A 324 -8.99 -19.97 24.39
C THR A 324 -10.13 -21.00 24.33
N THR A 325 -10.07 -22.00 25.16
CA THR A 325 -11.19 -22.68 25.82
C THR A 325 -10.65 -23.38 27.07
N PRO A 326 -11.32 -23.43 28.17
CA PRO A 326 -12.73 -23.13 28.48
C PRO A 326 -12.97 -21.83 29.21
#